data_c991bf92bcadba1c78c4b5c2b796647b
#
_entry.id   c991bf92bcadba1c78c4b5c2b796647b
#
_cell.length_a   1.000
_cell.length_b   1.000
_cell.length_c   1.000
_cell.angle_alpha   90.00
_cell.angle_beta   90.00
_cell.angle_gamma   90.00
#
_symmetry.space_group_name_H-M   'P 1'
#
loop_
_entity.id
_entity.type
_entity.pdbx_description
1 polymer ?
#
loop_
_entity_poly.entity_id
_entity_poly.type
_entity_poly.pdbx_seq_one_letter_code
_entity_poly.pdbx_strand_id
1 'polypeptide(L)'
;DCGPVHIGIDSGSTTIKLVVIDNDANILFERYRPNLGNPIPLVRDTLLGLYKDHPGLQIASVTTTGYGEELVKNAFHCDRGLVETVAHFTAAKHFLPDVDFIIDIGGQDMKCFKIEDGAISNIFLNEACSSGCGSFLQTFAQALGYDVKEFAALGLFADKPVDLGSRCTVFMNSSVKQAQKDGASIENISAGLSISVVKNALYKVIRASSPEELGRNIVVQGGTFYNEAVLRAFEKEMGVNVIRPDIAGLMGAYGAALYGKAKAG
;
A
#
# COMPACT_ATOMS: atom_id res chain seq x y z
N ASP A 1 -27.20 15.01 -6.42
CA ASP A 1 -27.02 15.23 -4.97
C ASP A 1 -26.69 13.87 -4.35
N CYS A 2 -25.44 13.71 -3.89
CA CYS A 2 -24.96 12.43 -3.33
C CYS A 2 -25.19 12.33 -1.81
N GLY A 3 -25.86 13.32 -1.22
CA GLY A 3 -26.03 13.40 0.23
C GLY A 3 -24.73 13.74 0.98
N PRO A 4 -24.69 13.49 2.30
CA PRO A 4 -23.50 13.74 3.10
C PRO A 4 -22.32 12.88 2.68
N VAL A 5 -21.11 13.45 2.72
CA VAL A 5 -19.87 12.75 2.39
C VAL A 5 -18.90 12.73 3.56
N HIS A 6 -17.97 11.80 3.54
CA HIS A 6 -16.95 11.63 4.55
C HIS A 6 -15.58 11.65 3.89
N ILE A 7 -14.67 12.44 4.44
CA ILE A 7 -13.33 12.63 3.87
C ILE A 7 -12.30 11.95 4.77
N GLY A 8 -11.42 11.18 4.17
CA GLY A 8 -10.23 10.63 4.79
C GLY A 8 -8.99 11.23 4.16
N ILE A 9 -8.05 11.68 4.98
CA ILE A 9 -6.78 12.27 4.54
C ILE A 9 -5.64 11.50 5.19
N ASP A 10 -4.82 10.86 4.37
CA ASP A 10 -3.59 10.20 4.81
C ASP A 10 -2.41 11.08 4.42
N SER A 11 -1.86 11.77 5.42
CA SER A 11 -0.69 12.63 5.27
C SER A 11 0.56 11.84 5.63
N GLY A 12 1.19 11.22 4.64
CA GLY A 12 2.47 10.54 4.80
C GLY A 12 3.65 11.51 4.82
N SER A 13 4.85 10.96 5.04
CA SER A 13 6.09 11.75 5.05
C SER A 13 6.40 12.41 3.69
N THR A 14 6.02 11.77 2.59
CA THR A 14 6.34 12.22 1.23
C THR A 14 5.12 12.41 0.33
N THR A 15 3.96 11.86 0.71
CA THR A 15 2.76 11.84 -0.12
C THR A 15 1.52 12.22 0.66
N ILE A 16 0.52 12.75 -0.04
CA ILE A 16 -0.84 12.97 0.45
C ILE A 16 -1.79 12.09 -0.34
N LYS A 17 -2.68 11.43 0.37
CA LYS A 17 -3.78 10.65 -0.18
C LYS A 17 -5.06 11.18 0.43
N LEU A 18 -6.05 11.43 -0.41
CA LEU A 18 -7.36 11.94 0.03
C LEU A 18 -8.45 11.12 -0.66
N VAL A 19 -9.42 10.67 0.12
CA VAL A 19 -10.56 9.90 -0.36
C VAL A 19 -11.84 10.54 0.15
N VAL A 20 -12.84 10.68 -0.71
CA VAL A 20 -14.20 11.12 -0.35
C VAL A 20 -15.15 9.97 -0.61
N ILE A 21 -15.93 9.60 0.39
CA ILE A 21 -16.94 8.54 0.29
C ILE A 21 -18.34 9.05 0.61
N ASP A 22 -19.34 8.37 0.07
CA ASP A 22 -20.74 8.57 0.47
C ASP A 22 -21.12 7.70 1.69
N ASN A 23 -22.39 7.74 2.08
CA ASN A 23 -22.89 6.94 3.22
C ASN A 23 -22.95 5.44 2.94
N ASP A 24 -22.83 5.02 1.70
CA ASP A 24 -22.76 3.61 1.30
C ASP A 24 -21.32 3.13 1.11
N ALA A 25 -20.35 3.94 1.54
CA ALA A 25 -18.90 3.68 1.43
C ALA A 25 -18.39 3.64 -0.01
N ASN A 26 -19.13 4.18 -0.97
CA ASN A 26 -18.65 4.32 -2.34
C ASN A 26 -17.69 5.48 -2.45
N ILE A 27 -16.57 5.30 -3.17
CA ILE A 27 -15.59 6.33 -3.41
C ILE A 27 -16.11 7.26 -4.51
N LEU A 28 -16.27 8.53 -4.17
CA LEU A 28 -16.72 9.58 -5.07
C LEU A 28 -15.55 10.37 -5.66
N PHE A 29 -14.45 10.45 -4.92
CA PHE A 29 -13.24 11.18 -5.32
C PHE A 29 -12.04 10.56 -4.63
N GLU A 30 -10.91 10.54 -5.33
CA GLU A 30 -9.62 10.11 -4.78
C GLU A 30 -8.49 10.95 -5.36
N ARG A 31 -7.46 11.17 -4.54
CA ARG A 31 -6.24 11.86 -4.98
C ARG A 31 -5.01 11.29 -4.26
N TYR A 32 -3.97 11.09 -5.04
CA TYR A 32 -2.65 10.68 -4.58
C TYR A 32 -1.63 11.64 -5.20
N ARG A 33 -0.88 12.38 -4.36
CA ARG A 33 0.11 13.36 -4.83
C ARG A 33 1.33 13.41 -3.91
N PRO A 34 2.53 13.70 -4.45
CA PRO A 34 3.68 14.08 -3.63
C PRO A 34 3.38 15.35 -2.85
N ASN A 35 3.82 15.43 -1.60
CA ASN A 35 3.59 16.60 -0.73
C ASN A 35 4.65 17.70 -0.88
N LEU A 36 5.75 17.43 -1.57
CA LEU A 36 6.87 18.36 -1.80
C LEU A 36 7.41 18.98 -0.49
N GLY A 37 7.36 18.24 0.61
CA GLY A 37 7.81 18.67 1.93
C GLY A 37 6.81 19.46 2.76
N ASN A 38 5.66 19.84 2.20
CA ASN A 38 4.60 20.56 2.93
C ASN A 38 3.21 20.10 2.47
N PRO A 39 2.46 19.38 3.31
CA PRO A 39 1.14 18.87 2.95
C PRO A 39 0.05 19.95 2.89
N ILE A 40 0.21 21.06 3.61
CA ILE A 40 -0.86 22.03 3.81
C ILE A 40 -1.37 22.67 2.51
N PRO A 41 -0.52 23.21 1.62
CA PRO A 41 -1.00 23.78 0.36
C PRO A 41 -1.76 22.79 -0.51
N LEU A 42 -1.29 21.55 -0.57
CA LEU A 42 -1.88 20.50 -1.37
C LEU A 42 -3.26 20.09 -0.85
N VAL A 43 -3.41 19.91 0.45
CA VAL A 43 -4.70 19.62 1.08
C VAL A 43 -5.67 20.76 0.90
N ARG A 44 -5.23 22.01 1.14
CA ARG A 44 -6.02 23.22 0.94
C ARG A 44 -6.55 23.30 -0.49
N ASP A 45 -5.68 23.17 -1.47
CA ASP A 45 -6.05 23.32 -2.88
C ASP A 45 -7.00 22.20 -3.32
N THR A 46 -6.82 21.00 -2.80
CA THR A 46 -7.73 19.87 -3.06
C THR A 46 -9.12 20.14 -2.49
N LEU A 47 -9.21 20.58 -1.23
CA LEU A 47 -10.49 20.88 -0.59
C LEU A 47 -11.20 22.07 -1.27
N LEU A 48 -10.47 23.13 -1.61
CA LEU A 48 -11.03 24.26 -2.34
C LEU A 48 -11.54 23.86 -3.72
N GLY A 49 -10.82 22.98 -4.41
CA GLY A 49 -11.25 22.42 -5.69
C GLY A 49 -12.56 21.65 -5.57
N LEU A 50 -12.67 20.81 -4.54
CA LEU A 50 -13.92 20.07 -4.27
C LEU A 50 -15.12 20.99 -4.05
N TYR A 51 -14.97 22.03 -3.24
CA TYR A 51 -16.04 23.01 -3.01
C TYR A 51 -16.39 23.81 -4.26
N LYS A 52 -15.41 24.16 -5.08
CA LYS A 52 -15.63 24.88 -6.34
C LYS A 52 -16.40 24.02 -7.34
N ASP A 53 -16.02 22.76 -7.48
CA ASP A 53 -16.62 21.84 -8.45
C ASP A 53 -17.98 21.33 -7.96
N HIS A 54 -18.20 21.31 -6.65
CA HIS A 54 -19.42 20.81 -6.00
C HIS A 54 -19.93 21.78 -4.93
N PRO A 55 -20.53 22.93 -5.33
CA PRO A 55 -20.95 23.97 -4.36
C PRO A 55 -21.98 23.49 -3.32
N GLY A 56 -22.71 22.42 -3.60
CA GLY A 56 -23.68 21.82 -2.68
C GLY A 56 -23.12 20.69 -1.80
N LEU A 57 -21.81 20.49 -1.79
CA LEU A 57 -21.18 19.43 -1.04
C LEU A 57 -21.42 19.56 0.47
N GLN A 58 -21.98 18.50 1.07
CA GLN A 58 -22.19 18.41 2.52
C GLN A 58 -21.16 17.47 3.12
N ILE A 59 -20.19 18.02 3.82
CA ILE A 59 -19.15 17.23 4.48
C ILE A 59 -19.61 16.89 5.90
N ALA A 60 -19.89 15.61 6.17
CA ALA A 60 -20.33 15.14 7.47
C ALA A 60 -19.17 14.80 8.41
N SER A 61 -18.03 14.40 7.88
CA SER A 61 -16.83 14.16 8.69
C SER A 61 -15.55 14.30 7.88
N VAL A 62 -14.48 14.69 8.56
CA VAL A 62 -13.11 14.73 8.03
C VAL A 62 -12.19 14.07 9.05
N THR A 63 -11.54 13.00 8.67
CA THR A 63 -10.64 12.23 9.52
C THR A 63 -9.26 12.17 8.89
N THR A 64 -8.23 12.50 9.67
CA THR A 64 -6.85 12.47 9.23
C THR A 64 -6.10 11.27 9.79
N THR A 65 -5.11 10.80 9.09
CA THR A 65 -4.20 9.74 9.53
C THR A 65 -2.82 9.95 8.91
N GLY A 66 -1.87 9.10 9.28
CA GLY A 66 -0.50 9.15 8.80
C GLY A 66 0.40 10.03 9.65
N TYR A 67 1.65 10.16 9.22
CA TYR A 67 2.69 10.92 9.92
C TYR A 67 2.28 12.37 10.23
N GLY A 68 1.61 13.03 9.27
CA GLY A 68 1.18 14.42 9.40
C GLY A 68 -0.25 14.60 9.92
N GLU A 69 -0.85 13.60 10.58
CA GLU A 69 -2.26 13.65 11.00
C GLU A 69 -2.59 14.88 11.86
N GLU A 70 -1.77 15.17 12.86
CA GLU A 70 -2.00 16.29 13.79
C GLU A 70 -1.86 17.64 13.08
N LEU A 71 -0.86 17.79 12.23
CA LEU A 71 -0.64 19.01 11.48
C LEU A 71 -1.84 19.32 10.57
N VAL A 72 -2.31 18.36 9.81
CA VAL A 72 -3.45 18.53 8.89
C VAL A 72 -4.74 18.72 9.65
N LYS A 73 -4.96 17.91 10.71
CA LYS A 73 -6.13 18.07 11.58
C LYS A 73 -6.25 19.48 12.14
N ASN A 74 -5.17 20.02 12.68
CA ASN A 74 -5.17 21.33 13.30
C ASN A 74 -5.30 22.45 12.26
N ALA A 75 -4.66 22.32 11.08
CA ALA A 75 -4.70 23.32 10.03
C ALA A 75 -6.10 23.51 9.43
N PHE A 76 -6.88 22.45 9.33
CA PHE A 76 -8.20 22.46 8.67
C PHE A 76 -9.36 22.19 9.63
N HIS A 77 -9.11 22.17 10.92
CA HIS A 77 -10.13 21.89 11.95
C HIS A 77 -10.90 20.60 11.67
N CYS A 78 -10.16 19.53 11.32
CA CYS A 78 -10.76 18.24 11.06
C CYS A 78 -11.36 17.64 12.34
N ASP A 79 -12.36 16.77 12.18
CA ASP A 79 -13.09 16.21 13.31
C ASP A 79 -12.21 15.34 14.22
N ARG A 80 -11.29 14.59 13.65
CA ARG A 80 -10.37 13.70 14.38
C ARG A 80 -9.13 13.33 13.61
N GLY A 81 -8.08 12.96 14.36
CA GLY A 81 -6.93 12.23 13.87
C GLY A 81 -7.05 10.77 14.26
N LEU A 82 -6.55 9.88 13.44
CA LEU A 82 -6.61 8.44 13.61
C LEU A 82 -5.23 7.84 13.47
N VAL A 83 -4.88 6.92 14.35
CA VAL A 83 -3.63 6.18 14.25
C VAL A 83 -3.63 5.36 12.95
N GLU A 84 -2.51 5.39 12.24
CA GLU A 84 -2.38 4.78 10.92
C GLU A 84 -2.74 3.29 10.90
N THR A 85 -2.33 2.55 11.92
CA THR A 85 -2.65 1.12 12.05
C THR A 85 -4.16 0.88 12.08
N VAL A 86 -4.90 1.72 12.80
CA VAL A 86 -6.37 1.62 12.90
C VAL A 86 -7.01 1.95 11.55
N ALA A 87 -6.50 2.95 10.83
CA ALA A 87 -7.00 3.30 9.50
C ALA A 87 -6.83 2.14 8.52
N HIS A 88 -5.65 1.56 8.45
CA HIS A 88 -5.39 0.41 7.57
C HIS A 88 -6.23 -0.80 7.92
N PHE A 89 -6.38 -1.11 9.20
CA PHE A 89 -7.20 -2.23 9.66
C PHE A 89 -8.68 -2.01 9.33
N THR A 90 -9.20 -0.81 9.54
CA THR A 90 -10.58 -0.47 9.22
C THR A 90 -10.87 -0.69 7.74
N ALA A 91 -9.98 -0.26 6.86
CA ALA A 91 -10.12 -0.48 5.41
C ALA A 91 -10.04 -1.97 5.04
N ALA A 92 -9.06 -2.68 5.55
CA ALA A 92 -8.87 -4.10 5.24
C ALA A 92 -10.08 -4.93 5.69
N LYS A 93 -10.60 -4.67 6.87
CA LYS A 93 -11.79 -5.34 7.42
C LYS A 93 -13.04 -5.08 6.58
N HIS A 94 -13.14 -3.92 5.95
CA HIS A 94 -14.24 -3.61 5.04
C HIS A 94 -14.24 -4.54 3.82
N PHE A 95 -13.07 -4.80 3.23
CA PHE A 95 -12.93 -5.69 2.08
C PHE A 95 -12.97 -7.17 2.45
N LEU A 96 -12.44 -7.52 3.61
CA LEU A 96 -12.37 -8.91 4.09
C LEU A 96 -12.65 -8.93 5.60
N PRO A 97 -13.94 -9.09 6.01
CA PRO A 97 -14.31 -9.03 7.44
C PRO A 97 -13.55 -10.01 8.33
N ASP A 98 -13.19 -11.17 7.80
CA ASP A 98 -12.47 -12.22 8.52
C ASP A 98 -10.95 -12.18 8.31
N VAL A 99 -10.40 -11.01 7.99
CA VAL A 99 -8.97 -10.84 7.72
C VAL A 99 -8.10 -11.34 8.88
N ASP A 100 -7.13 -12.18 8.55
CA ASP A 100 -6.14 -12.74 9.49
C ASP A 100 -4.83 -11.96 9.48
N PHE A 101 -4.45 -11.44 8.30
CA PHE A 101 -3.18 -10.77 8.10
C PHE A 101 -3.28 -9.68 7.03
N ILE A 102 -2.60 -8.57 7.28
CA ILE A 102 -2.52 -7.44 6.35
C ILE A 102 -1.05 -7.22 6.01
N ILE A 103 -0.73 -7.15 4.72
CA ILE A 103 0.62 -6.84 4.25
C ILE A 103 0.56 -5.58 3.40
N ASP A 104 1.19 -4.53 3.90
CA ASP A 104 1.29 -3.24 3.24
C ASP A 104 2.74 -3.01 2.80
N ILE A 105 2.95 -2.96 1.49
CA ILE A 105 4.27 -2.66 0.91
C ILE A 105 4.15 -1.37 0.11
N GLY A 106 4.73 -0.31 0.66
CA GLY A 106 4.84 0.99 0.01
C GLY A 106 6.11 1.12 -0.83
N GLY A 107 6.38 2.33 -1.31
CA GLY A 107 7.59 2.64 -2.05
C GLY A 107 8.86 2.59 -1.20
N GLN A 108 8.78 2.96 0.07
CA GLN A 108 9.91 3.15 0.97
C GLN A 108 9.86 2.25 2.21
N ASP A 109 8.69 1.84 2.63
CA ASP A 109 8.47 1.10 3.87
C ASP A 109 7.55 -0.10 3.68
N MET A 110 7.53 -0.95 4.67
CA MET A 110 6.66 -2.11 4.74
C MET A 110 6.04 -2.17 6.13
N LYS A 111 4.74 -2.41 6.19
CA LYS A 111 3.98 -2.57 7.43
C LYS A 111 3.10 -3.80 7.31
N CYS A 112 3.20 -4.68 8.29
CA CYS A 112 2.40 -5.89 8.30
C CYS A 112 1.70 -6.01 9.64
N PHE A 113 0.44 -6.48 9.61
CA PHE A 113 -0.39 -6.56 10.81
C PHE A 113 -0.98 -7.96 10.93
N LYS A 114 -0.76 -8.58 12.08
CA LYS A 114 -1.45 -9.83 12.43
C LYS A 114 -2.74 -9.50 13.16
N ILE A 115 -3.83 -10.15 12.78
CA ILE A 115 -5.16 -9.95 13.36
C ILE A 115 -5.56 -11.24 14.08
N GLU A 116 -5.91 -11.12 15.36
CA GLU A 116 -6.42 -12.21 16.18
C GLU A 116 -7.62 -11.71 16.97
N ASP A 117 -8.70 -12.49 16.99
CA ASP A 117 -9.94 -12.16 17.69
C ASP A 117 -10.51 -10.77 17.33
N GLY A 118 -10.38 -10.37 16.06
CA GLY A 118 -10.90 -9.10 15.55
C GLY A 118 -10.10 -7.86 15.96
N ALA A 119 -8.86 -8.04 16.43
CA ALA A 119 -7.97 -6.96 16.84
C ALA A 119 -6.54 -7.20 16.33
N ILE A 120 -5.79 -6.11 16.18
CA ILE A 120 -4.37 -6.19 15.83
C ILE A 120 -3.60 -6.78 17.01
N SER A 121 -3.00 -7.96 16.83
CA SER A 121 -2.22 -8.66 17.87
C SER A 121 -0.71 -8.42 17.73
N ASN A 122 -0.23 -8.12 16.54
CA ASN A 122 1.18 -7.81 16.30
C ASN A 122 1.37 -6.93 15.08
N ILE A 123 2.44 -6.13 15.09
CA ILE A 123 2.83 -5.20 14.02
C ILE A 123 4.28 -5.47 13.66
N PHE A 124 4.56 -5.59 12.37
CA PHE A 124 5.89 -5.78 11.81
C PHE A 124 6.22 -4.59 10.92
N LEU A 125 7.33 -3.92 11.18
CA LEU A 125 7.74 -2.73 10.44
C LEU A 125 9.14 -2.92 9.82
N ASN A 126 9.33 -2.40 8.62
CA ASN A 126 10.64 -2.26 8.00
C ASN A 126 10.73 -0.89 7.31
N GLU A 127 11.25 0.07 8.04
CA GLU A 127 11.45 1.45 7.57
C GLU A 127 12.87 1.71 7.07
N ALA A 128 13.81 0.86 7.46
CA ALA A 128 15.24 1.12 7.26
C ALA A 128 15.82 0.54 5.98
N CYS A 129 15.10 -0.32 5.27
CA CYS A 129 15.66 -1.01 4.12
C CYS A 129 14.72 -0.96 2.91
N SER A 130 15.10 -0.16 1.92
CA SER A 130 14.38 -0.08 0.64
C SER A 130 14.45 -1.37 -0.20
N SER A 131 15.26 -2.33 0.19
CA SER A 131 15.51 -3.56 -0.59
C SER A 131 14.35 -4.54 -0.67
N GLY A 132 13.24 -4.27 -0.01
CA GLY A 132 12.03 -5.08 -0.08
C GLY A 132 10.79 -4.29 -0.49
N CYS A 133 10.95 -3.04 -0.89
CA CYS A 133 9.86 -2.11 -1.16
C CYS A 133 9.79 -1.72 -2.65
N GLY A 134 8.77 -0.94 -3.00
CA GLY A 134 8.51 -0.58 -4.41
C GLY A 134 9.65 0.17 -5.10
N SER A 135 10.39 1.01 -4.38
CA SER A 135 11.54 1.75 -4.92
C SER A 135 12.65 0.83 -5.43
N PHE A 136 12.81 -0.32 -4.81
CA PHE A 136 13.76 -1.35 -5.23
C PHE A 136 13.43 -1.88 -6.64
N LEU A 137 12.16 -2.23 -6.89
CA LEU A 137 11.73 -2.71 -8.20
C LEU A 137 11.85 -1.63 -9.27
N GLN A 138 11.50 -0.40 -8.94
CA GLN A 138 11.62 0.73 -9.85
C GLN A 138 13.08 1.00 -10.24
N THR A 139 14.00 0.94 -9.28
CA THR A 139 15.43 1.12 -9.52
C THR A 139 15.96 0.08 -10.49
N PHE A 140 15.61 -1.19 -10.31
CA PHE A 140 16.04 -2.25 -11.22
C PHE A 140 15.40 -2.14 -12.60
N ALA A 141 14.12 -1.81 -12.69
CA ALA A 141 13.45 -1.58 -13.97
C ALA A 141 14.17 -0.48 -14.78
N GLN A 142 14.44 0.65 -14.15
CA GLN A 142 15.16 1.77 -14.78
C GLN A 142 16.58 1.38 -15.21
N ALA A 143 17.31 0.68 -14.36
CA ALA A 143 18.67 0.22 -14.68
C ALA A 143 18.70 -0.73 -15.87
N LEU A 144 17.63 -1.50 -16.08
CA LEU A 144 17.49 -2.42 -17.20
C LEU A 144 16.83 -1.77 -18.44
N GLY A 145 16.46 -0.49 -18.36
CA GLY A 145 15.91 0.27 -19.48
C GLY A 145 14.40 0.09 -19.68
N TYR A 146 13.68 -0.30 -18.65
CA TYR A 146 12.23 -0.53 -18.71
C TYR A 146 11.45 0.44 -17.83
N ASP A 147 10.23 0.78 -18.24
CA ASP A 147 9.23 1.33 -17.35
C ASP A 147 8.82 0.27 -16.31
N VAL A 148 8.52 0.71 -15.09
CA VAL A 148 8.21 -0.21 -13.99
C VAL A 148 6.97 -1.07 -14.27
N LYS A 149 5.98 -0.54 -14.97
CA LYS A 149 4.77 -1.28 -15.33
C LYS A 149 5.03 -2.34 -16.39
N GLU A 150 5.80 -1.97 -17.42
CA GLU A 150 6.23 -2.93 -18.46
C GLU A 150 7.06 -4.05 -17.85
N PHE A 151 8.01 -3.69 -17.00
CA PHE A 151 8.88 -4.63 -16.32
C PHE A 151 8.08 -5.62 -15.46
N ALA A 152 7.10 -5.10 -14.71
CA ALA A 152 6.20 -5.92 -13.91
C ALA A 152 5.38 -6.90 -14.77
N ALA A 153 4.82 -6.41 -15.87
CA ALA A 153 4.03 -7.24 -16.79
C ALA A 153 4.86 -8.37 -17.40
N LEU A 154 6.11 -8.10 -17.75
CA LEU A 154 7.03 -9.12 -18.28
C LEU A 154 7.25 -10.26 -17.30
N GLY A 155 7.30 -9.98 -16.01
CA GLY A 155 7.48 -11.00 -14.97
C GLY A 155 6.37 -12.05 -14.93
N LEU A 156 5.18 -11.75 -15.45
CA LEU A 156 4.08 -12.71 -15.54
C LEU A 156 4.32 -13.80 -16.59
N PHE A 157 5.20 -13.55 -17.53
CA PHE A 157 5.54 -14.49 -18.62
C PHE A 157 6.82 -15.28 -18.36
N ALA A 158 7.36 -15.22 -17.13
CA ALA A 158 8.55 -15.97 -16.78
C ALA A 158 8.28 -17.49 -16.81
N ASP A 159 9.14 -18.22 -17.52
CA ASP A 159 9.12 -19.69 -17.53
C ASP A 159 9.95 -20.28 -16.39
N LYS A 160 11.06 -19.61 -16.05
CA LYS A 160 11.99 -20.03 -14.99
C LYS A 160 12.51 -18.82 -14.23
N PRO A 161 11.75 -18.30 -13.24
CA PRO A 161 12.19 -17.16 -12.45
C PRO A 161 13.58 -17.38 -11.87
N VAL A 162 14.42 -16.34 -11.95
CA VAL A 162 15.78 -16.41 -11.39
C VAL A 162 15.71 -16.42 -9.87
N ASP A 163 16.46 -17.32 -9.23
CA ASP A 163 16.61 -17.32 -7.77
C ASP A 163 17.63 -16.25 -7.36
N LEU A 164 17.12 -15.11 -6.91
CA LEU A 164 17.93 -13.99 -6.43
C LEU A 164 18.05 -13.96 -4.91
N GLY A 165 17.33 -14.84 -4.21
CA GLY A 165 17.24 -14.84 -2.76
C GLY A 165 16.53 -13.61 -2.21
N SER A 166 16.79 -13.28 -0.94
CA SER A 166 16.24 -12.11 -0.25
C SER A 166 17.36 -11.29 0.40
N ARG A 167 18.34 -10.91 -0.41
CA ARG A 167 19.54 -10.20 0.05
C ARG A 167 19.37 -8.68 0.00
N CYS A 168 20.29 -7.96 0.61
CA CYS A 168 20.41 -6.52 0.51
C CYS A 168 20.63 -6.08 -0.95
N THR A 169 20.19 -4.87 -1.28
CA THR A 169 20.24 -4.28 -2.64
C THR A 169 21.64 -4.36 -3.27
N VAL A 170 22.69 -4.16 -2.50
CA VAL A 170 24.07 -4.24 -3.00
C VAL A 170 24.39 -5.63 -3.56
N PHE A 171 24.03 -6.68 -2.83
CA PHE A 171 24.22 -8.05 -3.28
C PHE A 171 23.28 -8.43 -4.41
N MET A 172 22.09 -7.83 -4.43
CA MET A 172 21.09 -8.05 -5.47
C MET A 172 21.57 -7.54 -6.83
N ASN A 173 22.25 -6.39 -6.87
CA ASN A 173 22.88 -5.86 -8.10
C ASN A 173 23.83 -6.89 -8.74
N SER A 174 24.69 -7.49 -7.92
CA SER A 174 25.63 -8.52 -8.39
C SER A 174 24.89 -9.75 -8.91
N SER A 175 23.85 -10.19 -8.22
CA SER A 175 23.05 -11.34 -8.61
C SER A 175 22.31 -11.12 -9.93
N VAL A 176 21.74 -9.93 -10.14
CA VAL A 176 21.09 -9.56 -11.40
C VAL A 176 22.10 -9.52 -12.55
N LYS A 177 23.26 -8.91 -12.34
CA LYS A 177 24.32 -8.88 -13.36
C LYS A 177 24.80 -10.29 -13.73
N GLN A 178 24.94 -11.16 -12.74
CA GLN A 178 25.32 -12.55 -12.99
C GLN A 178 24.24 -13.29 -13.78
N ALA A 179 22.97 -13.10 -13.43
CA ALA A 179 21.85 -13.69 -14.17
C ALA A 179 21.84 -13.23 -15.62
N GLN A 180 22.10 -11.95 -15.89
CA GLN A 180 22.23 -11.43 -17.26
C GLN A 180 23.39 -12.08 -18.03
N LYS A 181 24.54 -12.24 -17.40
CA LYS A 181 25.70 -12.93 -17.99
C LYS A 181 25.40 -14.39 -18.30
N ASP A 182 24.60 -15.04 -17.47
CA ASP A 182 24.17 -16.44 -17.64
C ASP A 182 23.04 -16.58 -18.68
N GLY A 183 22.62 -15.49 -19.31
CA GLY A 183 21.62 -15.49 -20.37
C GLY A 183 20.17 -15.55 -19.90
N ALA A 184 19.89 -15.19 -18.63
CA ALA A 184 18.52 -15.11 -18.15
C ALA A 184 17.72 -14.05 -18.89
N SER A 185 16.47 -14.36 -19.19
CA SER A 185 15.54 -13.41 -19.82
C SER A 185 15.12 -12.31 -18.88
N ILE A 186 14.67 -11.18 -19.43
CA ILE A 186 14.12 -10.08 -18.64
C ILE A 186 12.89 -10.54 -17.84
N GLU A 187 12.06 -11.38 -18.43
CA GLU A 187 10.89 -11.98 -17.77
C GLU A 187 11.30 -12.74 -16.51
N ASN A 188 12.33 -13.56 -16.60
CA ASN A 188 12.83 -14.37 -15.50
C ASN A 188 13.50 -13.51 -14.42
N ILE A 189 14.18 -12.43 -14.79
CA ILE A 189 14.77 -11.48 -13.85
C ILE A 189 13.67 -10.69 -13.11
N SER A 190 12.67 -10.19 -13.83
CA SER A 190 11.54 -9.47 -13.25
C SER A 190 10.79 -10.33 -12.24
N ALA A 191 10.45 -11.57 -12.60
CA ALA A 191 9.80 -12.50 -11.68
C ALA A 191 10.67 -12.83 -10.46
N GLY A 192 11.96 -13.01 -10.65
CA GLY A 192 12.91 -13.28 -9.55
C GLY A 192 13.01 -12.12 -8.56
N LEU A 193 12.99 -10.87 -9.03
CA LEU A 193 12.96 -9.69 -8.18
C LEU A 193 11.65 -9.59 -7.39
N SER A 194 10.52 -9.86 -8.02
CA SER A 194 9.20 -9.88 -7.36
C SER A 194 9.12 -10.94 -6.27
N ILE A 195 9.62 -12.14 -6.53
CA ILE A 195 9.71 -13.22 -5.55
C ILE A 195 10.61 -12.82 -4.37
N SER A 196 11.71 -12.13 -4.66
CA SER A 196 12.62 -11.62 -3.62
C SER A 196 11.94 -10.64 -2.67
N VAL A 197 11.12 -9.72 -3.19
CA VAL A 197 10.31 -8.80 -2.37
C VAL A 197 9.38 -9.57 -1.45
N VAL A 198 8.67 -10.55 -1.98
CA VAL A 198 7.72 -11.38 -1.22
C VAL A 198 8.42 -12.18 -0.12
N LYS A 199 9.53 -12.83 -0.45
CA LYS A 199 10.31 -13.60 0.53
C LYS A 199 10.88 -12.72 1.63
N ASN A 200 11.32 -11.50 1.29
CA ASN A 200 11.77 -10.54 2.28
C ASN A 200 10.66 -10.19 3.27
N ALA A 201 9.46 -9.92 2.77
CA ALA A 201 8.31 -9.62 3.62
C ALA A 201 8.00 -10.78 4.58
N LEU A 202 7.85 -11.99 4.04
CA LEU A 202 7.43 -13.16 4.81
C LEU A 202 8.49 -13.61 5.81
N TYR A 203 9.74 -13.75 5.36
CA TYR A 203 10.75 -14.47 6.14
C TYR A 203 11.74 -13.56 6.88
N LYS A 204 11.90 -12.31 6.47
CA LYS A 204 12.78 -11.36 7.14
C LYS A 204 12.04 -10.33 7.99
N VAL A 205 10.95 -9.79 7.50
CA VAL A 205 10.17 -8.76 8.22
C VAL A 205 9.20 -9.43 9.19
N ILE A 206 8.33 -10.31 8.69
CA ILE A 206 7.35 -11.03 9.52
C ILE A 206 8.02 -12.16 10.30
N ARG A 207 9.10 -12.75 9.76
CA ARG A 207 9.84 -13.88 10.32
C ARG A 207 8.95 -15.11 10.48
N ALA A 208 8.06 -15.35 9.51
CA ALA A 208 7.24 -16.54 9.49
C ALA A 208 8.11 -17.79 9.29
N SER A 209 7.82 -18.86 10.02
CA SER A 209 8.45 -20.16 9.81
C SER A 209 7.84 -20.87 8.60
N SER A 210 6.56 -20.61 8.32
CA SER A 210 5.84 -21.13 7.17
C SER A 210 4.74 -20.17 6.75
N PRO A 211 4.28 -20.23 5.48
CA PRO A 211 3.18 -19.40 5.00
C PRO A 211 1.88 -19.58 5.81
N GLU A 212 1.63 -20.76 6.33
CA GLU A 212 0.42 -21.10 7.09
C GLU A 212 0.26 -20.26 8.36
N GLU A 213 1.36 -19.75 8.92
CA GLU A 213 1.31 -18.86 10.11
C GLU A 213 0.53 -17.56 9.86
N LEU A 214 0.40 -17.12 8.60
CA LEU A 214 -0.35 -15.92 8.26
C LEU A 214 -1.86 -16.14 8.18
N GLY A 215 -2.33 -17.39 8.25
CA GLY A 215 -3.73 -17.71 8.04
C GLY A 215 -4.10 -17.78 6.55
N ARG A 216 -5.40 -17.80 6.27
CA ARG A 216 -5.92 -17.94 4.90
C ARG A 216 -6.59 -16.68 4.37
N ASN A 217 -6.98 -15.76 5.25
CA ASN A 217 -7.70 -14.55 4.90
C ASN A 217 -6.73 -13.36 4.92
N ILE A 218 -6.13 -13.07 3.77
CA ILE A 218 -5.02 -12.12 3.68
C ILE A 218 -5.41 -10.96 2.76
N VAL A 219 -5.22 -9.73 3.25
CA VAL A 219 -5.30 -8.51 2.46
C VAL A 219 -3.88 -8.04 2.18
N VAL A 220 -3.58 -7.80 0.91
CA VAL A 220 -2.35 -7.16 0.47
C VAL A 220 -2.67 -5.77 -0.07
N GLN A 221 -1.85 -4.79 0.29
CA GLN A 221 -2.08 -3.39 -0.01
C GLN A 221 -0.76 -2.61 -0.12
N GLY A 222 -0.86 -1.30 -0.36
CA GLY A 222 0.29 -0.46 -0.68
C GLY A 222 0.56 -0.43 -2.18
N GLY A 223 1.26 0.64 -2.63
CA GLY A 223 1.49 0.88 -4.05
C GLY A 223 2.26 -0.23 -4.77
N THR A 224 3.10 -0.97 -4.06
CA THR A 224 3.89 -2.07 -4.64
C THR A 224 3.00 -3.20 -5.16
N PHE A 225 1.85 -3.45 -4.54
CA PHE A 225 0.92 -4.50 -4.97
C PHE A 225 0.13 -4.17 -6.24
N TYR A 226 0.26 -2.97 -6.80
CA TYR A 226 -0.19 -2.71 -8.17
C TYR A 226 0.69 -3.42 -9.20
N ASN A 227 1.89 -3.87 -8.79
CA ASN A 227 2.74 -4.74 -9.59
C ASN A 227 2.16 -6.15 -9.60
N GLU A 228 1.64 -6.59 -10.74
CA GLU A 228 0.98 -7.89 -10.89
C GLU A 228 1.95 -9.06 -10.65
N ALA A 229 3.23 -8.89 -10.97
CA ALA A 229 4.23 -9.93 -10.70
C ALA A 229 4.48 -10.14 -9.20
N VAL A 230 4.44 -9.07 -8.41
CA VAL A 230 4.53 -9.14 -6.94
C VAL A 230 3.29 -9.84 -6.37
N LEU A 231 2.11 -9.46 -6.83
CA LEU A 231 0.85 -10.10 -6.40
C LEU A 231 0.88 -11.59 -6.71
N ARG A 232 1.27 -11.96 -7.93
CA ARG A 232 1.34 -13.37 -8.35
C ARG A 232 2.39 -14.14 -7.56
N ALA A 233 3.55 -13.55 -7.32
CA ALA A 233 4.59 -14.15 -6.49
C ALA A 233 4.09 -14.41 -5.07
N PHE A 234 3.33 -13.47 -4.51
CA PHE A 234 2.76 -13.61 -3.18
C PHE A 234 1.72 -14.73 -3.11
N GLU A 235 0.80 -14.79 -4.07
CA GLU A 235 -0.19 -15.86 -4.17
C GLU A 235 0.46 -17.24 -4.28
N LYS A 236 1.50 -17.35 -5.10
CA LYS A 236 2.24 -18.61 -5.26
C LYS A 236 2.98 -19.04 -3.99
N GLU A 237 3.64 -18.10 -3.33
CA GLU A 237 4.38 -18.38 -2.09
C GLU A 237 3.44 -18.79 -0.96
N MET A 238 2.31 -18.10 -0.84
CA MET A 238 1.30 -18.39 0.17
C MET A 238 0.48 -19.66 -0.11
N GLY A 239 0.35 -20.04 -1.38
CA GLY A 239 -0.50 -21.15 -1.80
C GLY A 239 -1.99 -20.86 -1.67
N VAL A 240 -2.38 -19.59 -1.51
CA VAL A 240 -3.77 -19.15 -1.42
C VAL A 240 -3.98 -17.89 -2.25
N ASN A 241 -5.21 -17.61 -2.63
CA ASN A 241 -5.56 -16.34 -3.23
C ASN A 241 -5.70 -15.28 -2.14
N VAL A 242 -5.11 -14.12 -2.39
CA VAL A 242 -5.18 -12.98 -1.48
C VAL A 242 -6.11 -11.92 -2.05
N ILE A 243 -6.64 -11.07 -1.19
CA ILE A 243 -7.43 -9.91 -1.61
C ILE A 243 -6.50 -8.72 -1.78
N ARG A 244 -6.46 -8.19 -2.99
CA ARG A 244 -5.82 -6.90 -3.30
C ARG A 244 -6.92 -5.93 -3.72
N PRO A 245 -7.33 -4.99 -2.86
CA PRO A 245 -8.30 -3.97 -3.23
C PRO A 245 -7.80 -3.12 -4.40
N ASP A 246 -8.71 -2.65 -5.26
CA ASP A 246 -8.36 -1.75 -6.37
C ASP A 246 -7.70 -0.46 -5.87
N ILE A 247 -8.04 -0.04 -4.66
CA ILE A 247 -7.47 1.12 -3.98
C ILE A 247 -6.27 0.77 -3.09
N ALA A 248 -5.52 -0.26 -3.41
CA ALA A 248 -4.42 -0.77 -2.58
C ALA A 248 -3.46 0.32 -2.08
N GLY A 249 -3.23 1.38 -2.87
CA GLY A 249 -2.40 2.53 -2.48
C GLY A 249 -3.09 3.59 -1.64
N LEU A 250 -4.41 3.47 -1.41
CA LEU A 250 -5.24 4.49 -0.73
C LEU A 250 -5.91 3.95 0.54
N MET A 251 -5.50 2.81 1.03
CA MET A 251 -6.20 2.12 2.12
C MET A 251 -6.22 2.92 3.43
N GLY A 252 -5.15 3.64 3.76
CA GLY A 252 -5.13 4.50 4.95
C GLY A 252 -6.17 5.63 4.89
N ALA A 253 -6.24 6.33 3.77
CA ALA A 253 -7.23 7.39 3.56
C ALA A 253 -8.65 6.84 3.54
N TYR A 254 -8.87 5.71 2.86
CA TYR A 254 -10.18 5.06 2.83
C TYR A 254 -10.62 4.60 4.22
N GLY A 255 -9.72 3.99 4.99
CA GLY A 255 -9.98 3.57 6.36
C GLY A 255 -10.32 4.75 7.29
N ALA A 256 -9.63 5.88 7.13
CA ALA A 256 -9.94 7.11 7.86
C ALA A 256 -11.36 7.62 7.52
N ALA A 257 -11.72 7.64 6.24
CA ALA A 257 -13.06 8.03 5.80
C ALA A 257 -14.14 7.11 6.37
N LEU A 258 -13.94 5.79 6.32
CA LEU A 258 -14.85 4.79 6.89
C LEU A 258 -15.02 4.97 8.40
N TYR A 259 -13.94 5.20 9.11
CA TYR A 259 -13.96 5.43 10.55
C TYR A 259 -14.76 6.69 10.90
N GLY A 260 -14.52 7.78 10.18
CA GLY A 260 -15.28 9.03 10.35
C GLY A 260 -16.76 8.85 10.06
N LYS A 261 -17.12 8.11 9.02
CA LYS A 261 -18.51 7.76 8.70
C LYS A 261 -19.18 7.02 9.84
N ALA A 262 -18.52 6.02 10.43
CA ALA A 262 -19.06 5.25 11.55
C ALA A 262 -19.27 6.11 12.81
N LYS A 263 -18.44 7.14 13.02
CA LYS A 263 -18.55 8.04 14.18
C LYS A 263 -19.55 9.17 13.98
N ALA A 264 -19.88 9.52 12.74
CA ALA A 264 -20.84 10.59 12.41
C ALA A 264 -22.30 10.08 12.37
N GLY A 265 -22.51 8.78 12.36
CA GLY A 265 -23.83 8.13 12.35
C GLY A 265 -24.46 7.99 13.72
#